data_426df0107b492fac902fa72809c1c7ca
#
_entry.id   426df0107b492fac902fa72809c1c7ca
#
_cell.length_a   1.000
_cell.length_b   1.000
_cell.length_c   1.000
_cell.angle_alpha   90.00
_cell.angle_beta   90.00
_cell.angle_gamma   90.00
#
_symmetry.space_group_name_H-M   'P 1'
#
loop_
_entity.id
_entity.type
_entity.pdbx_description
1 polymer ?
#
loop_
_entity_poly.entity_id
_entity_poly.type
_entity_poly.pdbx_seq_one_letter_code
_entity_poly.pdbx_strand_id
1 'polypeptide(L)'
;MNKLYGFGNALIDIEISIDDADLDYLEIPKGNMKHVSAEERDIYINRFRENIISYQPGGSIANSIYAFSDNKKESFFGCSLGQDNFRDQFLEGFSKLTTPIINESDKDTGVCFIFVTEDGERTMASYLGANEDLCEKAINEEILGNCDGVIF
;
A
#
# COMPACT_ATOMS: atom_id res chain seq x y z
N MET A 1 -16.87 -8.67 18.18
CA MET A 1 -16.18 -7.52 17.53
C MET A 1 -16.91 -7.18 16.25
N ASN A 2 -17.52 -6.00 16.18
CA ASN A 2 -18.32 -5.54 15.04
C ASN A 2 -17.71 -4.31 14.37
N LYS A 3 -16.87 -3.56 15.09
CA LYS A 3 -16.18 -2.36 14.61
C LYS A 3 -14.69 -2.43 14.90
N LEU A 4 -13.88 -2.20 13.86
CA LEU A 4 -12.41 -2.24 13.96
C LEU A 4 -11.81 -0.95 13.35
N TYR A 5 -10.83 -0.39 14.07
CA TYR A 5 -10.01 0.71 13.56
C TYR A 5 -8.61 0.21 13.21
N GLY A 6 -8.18 0.41 11.99
CA GLY A 6 -6.80 0.17 11.56
C GLY A 6 -6.04 1.48 11.42
N PHE A 7 -4.73 1.44 11.67
CA PHE A 7 -3.84 2.57 11.46
C PHE A 7 -2.53 2.06 10.86
N GLY A 8 -2.19 2.52 9.66
CA GLY A 8 -0.99 2.00 9.00
C GLY A 8 -0.80 2.51 7.58
N ASN A 9 0.18 1.93 6.90
CA ASN A 9 0.54 2.33 5.55
C ASN A 9 -0.53 1.94 4.53
N ALA A 10 -0.85 2.89 3.65
CA ALA A 10 -1.62 2.71 2.44
C ALA A 10 -0.66 2.68 1.24
N LEU A 11 -0.64 1.57 0.52
CA LEU A 11 0.26 1.35 -0.62
C LEU A 11 -0.54 0.89 -1.84
N ILE A 12 0.00 1.14 -3.02
CA ILE A 12 -0.39 0.40 -4.22
C ILE A 12 0.65 -0.69 -4.45
N ASP A 13 0.22 -1.94 -4.40
CA ASP A 13 1.03 -3.08 -4.78
C ASP A 13 1.01 -3.19 -6.32
N ILE A 14 2.19 -3.11 -6.94
CA ILE A 14 2.38 -3.22 -8.40
C ILE A 14 3.10 -4.53 -8.66
N GLU A 15 2.38 -5.51 -9.20
CA GLU A 15 2.94 -6.80 -9.56
C GLU A 15 3.56 -6.74 -10.97
N ILE A 16 4.81 -7.16 -11.08
CA ILE A 16 5.63 -7.05 -12.28
C ILE A 16 6.30 -8.40 -12.58
N SER A 17 6.10 -8.93 -13.79
CA SER A 17 6.82 -10.12 -14.25
C SER A 17 8.21 -9.73 -14.73
N ILE A 18 9.24 -10.38 -14.18
CA ILE A 18 10.65 -10.12 -14.52
C ILE A 18 11.42 -11.42 -14.71
N ASP A 19 12.61 -11.32 -15.31
CA ASP A 19 13.60 -12.38 -15.35
C ASP A 19 14.75 -12.15 -14.35
N ASP A 20 15.67 -13.12 -14.25
CA ASP A 20 16.82 -13.01 -13.33
C ASP A 20 17.79 -11.88 -13.74
N ALA A 21 17.87 -11.50 -15.01
CA ALA A 21 18.70 -10.38 -15.46
C ALA A 21 18.15 -9.02 -14.99
N ASP A 22 16.84 -8.91 -14.88
CA ASP A 22 16.19 -7.73 -14.31
C ASP A 22 16.48 -7.61 -12.79
N LEU A 23 16.58 -8.73 -12.07
CA LEU A 23 16.99 -8.73 -10.66
C LEU A 23 18.41 -8.17 -10.47
N ASP A 24 19.33 -8.54 -11.33
CA ASP A 24 20.69 -8.02 -11.30
C ASP A 24 20.71 -6.49 -11.47
N TYR A 25 19.85 -5.99 -12.37
CA TYR A 25 19.67 -4.54 -12.57
C TYR A 25 19.11 -3.83 -11.31
N LEU A 26 18.18 -4.46 -10.60
CA LEU A 26 17.56 -3.89 -9.40
C LEU A 26 18.52 -3.83 -8.21
N GLU A 27 19.59 -4.61 -8.24
CA GLU A 27 20.53 -4.77 -7.12
C GLU A 27 19.82 -5.18 -5.80
N ILE A 28 18.77 -5.99 -5.92
CA ILE A 28 18.02 -6.54 -4.80
C ILE A 28 18.21 -8.05 -4.82
N PRO A 29 18.76 -8.66 -3.77
CA PRO A 29 18.85 -10.11 -3.69
C PRO A 29 17.45 -10.74 -3.81
N LYS A 30 17.34 -11.81 -4.61
CA LYS A 30 16.09 -12.53 -4.83
C LYS A 30 15.41 -12.90 -3.50
N GLY A 31 14.12 -12.65 -3.39
CA GLY A 31 13.34 -12.92 -2.18
C GLY A 31 13.45 -11.84 -1.08
N ASN A 32 14.24 -10.80 -1.30
CA ASN A 32 14.43 -9.72 -0.31
C ASN A 32 13.57 -8.49 -0.62
N MET A 33 13.62 -7.52 0.29
CA MET A 33 12.95 -6.23 0.15
C MET A 33 13.95 -5.08 0.34
N LYS A 34 13.75 -4.00 -0.43
CA LYS A 34 14.53 -2.75 -0.35
C LYS A 34 13.56 -1.55 -0.26
N HIS A 35 13.92 -0.54 0.52
CA HIS A 35 13.28 0.77 0.40
C HIS A 35 13.94 1.57 -0.73
N VAL A 36 13.12 2.28 -1.50
CA VAL A 36 13.57 3.04 -2.67
C VAL A 36 13.13 4.50 -2.58
N SER A 37 13.90 5.37 -3.24
CA SER A 37 13.61 6.79 -3.38
C SER A 37 12.49 7.07 -4.40
N ALA A 38 12.00 8.32 -4.44
CA ALA A 38 11.05 8.75 -5.46
C ALA A 38 11.63 8.62 -6.88
N GLU A 39 12.93 8.89 -7.06
CA GLU A 39 13.62 8.77 -8.34
C GLU A 39 13.69 7.30 -8.78
N GLU A 40 14.07 6.38 -7.88
CA GLU A 40 14.09 4.95 -8.18
C GLU A 40 12.68 4.43 -8.50
N ARG A 41 11.64 4.87 -7.77
CA ARG A 41 10.24 4.56 -8.08
C ARG A 41 9.89 4.91 -9.52
N ASP A 42 10.20 6.14 -9.95
CA ASP A 42 9.89 6.61 -11.30
C ASP A 42 10.67 5.83 -12.38
N ILE A 43 11.93 5.49 -12.09
CA ILE A 43 12.74 4.64 -12.97
C ILE A 43 12.08 3.26 -13.10
N TYR A 44 11.62 2.63 -12.01
CA TYR A 44 11.01 1.30 -12.04
C TYR A 44 9.67 1.31 -12.79
N ILE A 45 8.81 2.31 -12.55
CA ILE A 45 7.54 2.46 -13.29
C ILE A 45 7.81 2.57 -14.80
N ASN A 46 8.77 3.38 -15.20
CA ASN A 46 9.07 3.59 -16.62
C ASN A 46 9.72 2.36 -17.25
N ARG A 47 10.68 1.73 -16.57
CA ARG A 47 11.42 0.58 -17.08
C ARG A 47 10.52 -0.63 -17.28
N PHE A 48 9.68 -0.93 -16.29
CA PHE A 48 8.90 -2.16 -16.26
C PHE A 48 7.44 -1.99 -16.72
N ARG A 49 7.11 -0.85 -17.32
CA ARG A 49 5.74 -0.51 -17.73
C ARG A 49 5.03 -1.65 -18.47
N GLU A 50 5.71 -2.28 -19.41
CA GLU A 50 5.15 -3.35 -20.25
C GLU A 50 5.08 -4.71 -19.53
N ASN A 51 5.73 -4.83 -18.39
CA ASN A 51 5.79 -6.04 -17.58
C ASN A 51 4.81 -6.03 -16.41
N ILE A 52 4.07 -4.93 -16.21
CA ILE A 52 3.12 -4.80 -15.11
C ILE A 52 1.93 -5.71 -15.35
N ILE A 53 1.66 -6.58 -14.37
CA ILE A 53 0.55 -7.52 -14.38
C ILE A 53 -0.70 -6.91 -13.73
N SER A 54 -0.52 -6.27 -12.57
CA SER A 54 -1.65 -5.74 -11.80
C SER A 54 -1.27 -4.56 -10.90
N TYR A 55 -2.30 -3.80 -10.54
CA TYR A 55 -2.28 -2.78 -9.50
C TYR A 55 -3.35 -3.13 -8.47
N GLN A 56 -3.00 -3.21 -7.19
CA GLN A 56 -3.93 -3.54 -6.11
C GLN A 56 -3.69 -2.63 -4.90
N PRO A 57 -4.74 -2.22 -4.17
CA PRO A 57 -4.54 -1.65 -2.83
C PRO A 57 -3.80 -2.64 -1.95
N GLY A 58 -2.77 -2.15 -1.23
CA GLY A 58 -1.89 -2.96 -0.40
C GLY A 58 -1.58 -2.29 0.95
N GLY A 59 -0.70 -2.94 1.70
CA GLY A 59 -0.36 -2.60 3.08
C GLY A 59 -0.91 -3.63 4.06
N SER A 60 -0.08 -4.12 4.98
CA SER A 60 -0.43 -5.24 5.88
C SER A 60 -1.68 -4.96 6.70
N ILE A 61 -1.77 -3.77 7.31
CA ILE A 61 -2.94 -3.37 8.09
C ILE A 61 -4.14 -3.09 7.19
N ALA A 62 -3.93 -2.44 6.04
CA ALA A 62 -4.99 -2.19 5.06
C ALA A 62 -5.66 -3.50 4.62
N ASN A 63 -4.86 -4.51 4.27
CA ASN A 63 -5.36 -5.83 3.87
C ASN A 63 -6.13 -6.52 5.01
N SER A 64 -5.65 -6.39 6.26
CA SER A 64 -6.31 -6.97 7.44
C SER A 64 -7.66 -6.31 7.71
N ILE A 65 -7.73 -4.99 7.62
CA ILE A 65 -8.96 -4.20 7.78
C ILE A 65 -9.96 -4.53 6.66
N TYR A 66 -9.50 -4.61 5.42
CA TYR A 66 -10.33 -4.96 4.27
C TYR A 66 -10.95 -6.36 4.43
N ALA A 67 -10.14 -7.35 4.82
CA ALA A 67 -10.62 -8.71 5.07
C ALA A 67 -11.62 -8.79 6.24
N PHE A 68 -11.43 -7.96 7.28
CA PHE A 68 -12.40 -7.86 8.37
C PHE A 68 -13.75 -7.33 7.90
N SER A 69 -13.75 -6.32 7.02
CA SER A 69 -14.95 -5.63 6.51
C SER A 69 -15.78 -6.49 5.58
N ASP A 70 -15.14 -7.40 4.82
CA ASP A 70 -15.82 -8.33 3.90
C ASP A 70 -16.86 -9.23 4.60
N ASN A 71 -16.78 -9.36 5.93
CA ASN A 71 -17.75 -10.05 6.76
C ASN A 71 -18.94 -9.18 7.21
N LYS A 72 -19.25 -8.10 6.50
CA LYS A 72 -20.32 -7.12 6.82
C LYS A 72 -20.12 -6.44 8.16
N LYS A 73 -18.87 -6.24 8.56
CA LYS A 73 -18.48 -5.53 9.77
C LYS A 73 -18.04 -4.12 9.41
N GLU A 74 -18.23 -3.19 10.33
CA GLU A 74 -17.84 -1.81 10.15
C GLU A 74 -16.35 -1.64 10.45
N SER A 75 -15.63 -0.96 9.57
CA SER A 75 -14.22 -0.71 9.75
C SER A 75 -13.80 0.67 9.28
N PHE A 76 -12.74 1.15 9.91
CA PHE A 76 -12.12 2.44 9.64
C PHE A 76 -10.62 2.24 9.45
N PHE A 77 -10.02 3.02 8.57
CA PHE A 77 -8.59 2.90 8.32
C PHE A 77 -7.93 4.28 8.25
N GLY A 78 -7.14 4.59 9.27
CA GLY A 78 -6.29 5.77 9.32
C GLY A 78 -5.04 5.56 8.48
N CYS A 79 -4.83 6.41 7.47
CA CYS A 79 -3.71 6.32 6.56
C CYS A 79 -3.27 7.69 6.04
N SER A 80 -2.14 7.73 5.34
CA SER A 80 -1.67 8.91 4.63
C SER A 80 -1.59 8.65 3.14
N LEU A 81 -2.12 9.57 2.34
CA LEU A 81 -2.15 9.48 0.88
C LEU A 81 -1.69 10.79 0.25
N GLY A 82 -1.07 10.70 -0.91
CA GLY A 82 -0.73 11.83 -1.75
C GLY A 82 -1.92 12.37 -2.54
N GLN A 83 -1.66 13.27 -3.50
CA GLN A 83 -2.67 13.80 -4.42
C GLN A 83 -2.36 13.36 -5.85
N ASP A 84 -2.42 12.06 -6.09
CA ASP A 84 -2.01 11.41 -7.34
C ASP A 84 -2.98 10.29 -7.78
N ASN A 85 -2.72 9.71 -8.95
CA ASN A 85 -3.55 8.64 -9.49
C ASN A 85 -3.52 7.36 -8.63
N PHE A 86 -2.46 7.09 -7.88
CA PHE A 86 -2.38 5.94 -7.00
C PHE A 86 -3.30 6.08 -5.79
N ARG A 87 -3.48 7.30 -5.29
CA ARG A 87 -4.54 7.60 -4.31
C ARG A 87 -5.91 7.17 -4.82
N ASP A 88 -6.26 7.60 -6.04
CA ASP A 88 -7.57 7.31 -6.61
C ASP A 88 -7.79 5.81 -6.76
N GLN A 89 -6.78 5.09 -7.23
CA GLN A 89 -6.81 3.62 -7.34
C GLN A 89 -6.95 2.94 -5.98
N PHE A 90 -6.22 3.41 -4.95
CA PHE A 90 -6.35 2.88 -3.59
C PHE A 90 -7.77 3.07 -3.07
N LEU A 91 -8.31 4.28 -3.17
CA LEU A 91 -9.64 4.60 -2.68
C LEU A 91 -10.76 3.87 -3.43
N GLU A 92 -10.65 3.72 -4.75
CA GLU A 92 -11.63 2.99 -5.56
C GLU A 92 -11.75 1.52 -5.12
N GLY A 93 -10.63 0.86 -4.85
CA GLY A 93 -10.60 -0.51 -4.36
C GLY A 93 -11.03 -0.65 -2.90
N PHE A 94 -10.54 0.24 -2.05
CA PHE A 94 -10.59 0.11 -0.60
C PHE A 94 -11.90 0.64 0.02
N SER A 95 -12.40 1.79 -0.44
CA SER A 95 -13.56 2.47 0.16
C SER A 95 -14.89 1.75 -0.03
N LYS A 96 -14.92 0.67 -0.81
CA LYS A 96 -16.13 -0.16 -0.98
C LYS A 96 -16.57 -0.86 0.30
N LEU A 97 -15.64 -1.17 1.17
CA LEU A 97 -15.88 -1.94 2.39
C LEU A 97 -15.43 -1.21 3.67
N THR A 98 -14.53 -0.25 3.58
CA THR A 98 -13.89 0.43 4.71
C THR A 98 -14.00 1.93 4.57
N THR A 99 -14.15 2.65 5.68
CA THR A 99 -14.10 4.11 5.69
C THR A 99 -12.67 4.60 5.95
N PRO A 100 -12.01 5.20 4.96
CA PRO A 100 -10.67 5.76 5.16
C PRO A 100 -10.72 7.08 5.94
N ILE A 101 -9.77 7.27 6.84
CA ILE A 101 -9.49 8.53 7.56
C ILE A 101 -8.12 8.99 7.08
N ILE A 102 -8.10 10.02 6.21
CA ILE A 102 -6.93 10.35 5.43
C ILE A 102 -6.19 11.55 6.03
N ASN A 103 -4.89 11.37 6.30
CA ASN A 103 -3.94 12.46 6.42
C ASN A 103 -3.41 12.80 5.02
N GLU A 104 -3.67 14.02 4.56
CA GLU A 104 -3.18 14.49 3.25
C GLU A 104 -1.68 14.77 3.32
N SER A 105 -0.94 14.34 2.30
CA SER A 105 0.50 14.55 2.15
C SER A 105 0.83 15.26 0.84
N ASP A 106 1.89 16.04 0.84
CA ASP A 106 2.47 16.65 -0.37
C ASP A 106 3.36 15.66 -1.14
N LYS A 107 3.69 14.50 -0.54
CA LYS A 107 4.40 13.40 -1.20
C LYS A 107 3.40 12.52 -1.96
N ASP A 108 3.90 11.85 -2.99
CA ASP A 108 3.09 10.87 -3.72
C ASP A 108 2.69 9.68 -2.84
N THR A 109 1.57 9.05 -3.17
CA THR A 109 1.09 7.84 -2.52
C THR A 109 2.14 6.73 -2.55
N GLY A 110 2.27 5.97 -1.47
CA GLY A 110 3.24 4.89 -1.37
C GLY A 110 2.97 3.76 -2.37
N VAL A 111 4.05 3.11 -2.81
CA VAL A 111 4.01 2.02 -3.79
C VAL A 111 4.90 0.88 -3.31
N CYS A 112 4.44 -0.36 -3.48
CA CYS A 112 5.23 -1.56 -3.32
C CYS A 112 5.33 -2.29 -4.67
N PHE A 113 6.51 -2.31 -5.26
CA PHE A 113 6.80 -3.15 -6.43
C PHE A 113 7.00 -4.58 -5.97
N ILE A 114 6.29 -5.51 -6.59
CA ILE A 114 6.38 -6.94 -6.36
C ILE A 114 6.89 -7.58 -7.65
N PHE A 115 8.19 -7.77 -7.72
CA PHE A 115 8.86 -8.39 -8.84
C PHE A 115 8.77 -9.90 -8.72
N VAL A 116 8.13 -10.53 -9.69
CA VAL A 116 7.87 -11.99 -9.71
C VAL A 116 8.69 -12.63 -10.83
N THR A 117 9.58 -13.53 -10.47
CA THR A 117 10.37 -14.35 -11.41
C THR A 117 9.60 -15.60 -11.83
N GLU A 118 10.06 -16.30 -12.89
CA GLU A 118 9.38 -17.48 -13.46
C GLU A 118 9.15 -18.61 -12.44
N ASP A 119 10.02 -18.75 -11.45
CA ASP A 119 9.87 -19.72 -10.35
C ASP A 119 8.88 -19.31 -9.26
N GLY A 120 8.25 -18.13 -9.43
CA GLY A 120 7.24 -17.59 -8.50
C GLY A 120 7.83 -16.90 -7.28
N GLU A 121 9.16 -16.71 -7.19
CA GLU A 121 9.78 -15.97 -6.09
C GLU A 121 9.46 -14.47 -6.21
N ARG A 122 9.21 -13.83 -5.07
CA ARG A 122 8.86 -12.42 -4.98
C ARG A 122 9.99 -11.61 -4.38
N THR A 123 10.45 -10.60 -5.12
CA THR A 123 11.41 -9.61 -4.66
C THR A 123 10.72 -8.25 -4.62
N MET A 124 10.91 -7.48 -3.57
CA MET A 124 10.10 -6.27 -3.36
C MET A 124 10.94 -5.01 -3.28
N ALA A 125 10.38 -3.91 -3.78
CA ALA A 125 10.91 -2.57 -3.59
C ALA A 125 9.78 -1.64 -3.14
N SER A 126 9.95 -0.96 -2.00
CA SER A 126 8.89 -0.12 -1.43
C SER A 126 9.31 1.34 -1.37
N TYR A 127 8.54 2.19 -2.02
CA TYR A 127 8.53 3.63 -1.84
C TYR A 127 7.46 4.01 -0.84
N LEU A 128 7.83 4.55 0.31
CA LEU A 128 6.88 4.89 1.37
C LEU A 128 6.06 6.13 1.04
N GLY A 129 6.66 7.15 0.43
CA GLY A 129 5.97 8.36 0.01
C GLY A 129 5.15 9.01 1.12
N ALA A 130 3.86 9.23 0.87
CA ALA A 130 2.93 9.82 1.82
C ALA A 130 2.88 9.12 3.18
N ASN A 131 3.23 7.84 3.25
CA ASN A 131 3.22 7.09 4.52
C ASN A 131 4.28 7.58 5.51
N GLU A 132 5.34 8.27 5.06
CA GLU A 132 6.32 8.90 5.96
C GLU A 132 5.71 10.07 6.77
N ASP A 133 4.60 10.63 6.29
CA ASP A 133 3.89 11.73 6.94
C ASP A 133 2.71 11.25 7.79
N LEU A 134 2.53 9.92 7.94
CA LEU A 134 1.45 9.34 8.74
C LEU A 134 1.54 9.80 10.20
N CYS A 135 0.48 10.41 10.69
CA CYS A 135 0.45 11.00 12.02
C CYS A 135 -0.99 10.96 12.61
N GLU A 136 -1.16 11.56 13.77
CA GLU A 136 -2.44 11.62 14.51
C GLU A 136 -3.60 12.23 13.72
N LYS A 137 -3.37 13.00 12.65
CA LYS A 137 -4.43 13.50 11.78
C LYS A 137 -5.21 12.40 11.06
N ALA A 138 -4.62 11.22 10.92
CA ALA A 138 -5.29 10.02 10.41
C ALA A 138 -6.09 9.29 11.50
N ILE A 139 -6.25 9.88 12.69
CA ILE A 139 -7.03 9.33 13.80
C ILE A 139 -8.24 10.22 14.04
N ASN A 140 -9.42 9.64 13.95
CA ASN A 140 -10.66 10.27 14.42
C ASN A 140 -10.97 9.68 15.81
N GLU A 141 -10.76 10.49 16.87
CA GLU A 141 -10.90 10.05 18.27
C GLU A 141 -12.32 9.60 18.60
N GLU A 142 -13.34 10.25 18.04
CA GLU A 142 -14.74 9.89 18.28
C GLU A 142 -15.06 8.51 17.68
N ILE A 143 -14.61 8.25 16.45
CA ILE A 143 -14.76 6.96 15.79
C ILE A 143 -13.98 5.90 16.55
N LEU A 144 -12.71 6.19 16.85
CA LEU A 144 -11.82 5.27 17.57
C LEU A 144 -12.41 4.84 18.92
N GLY A 145 -12.95 5.80 19.68
CA GLY A 145 -13.59 5.54 20.99
C GLY A 145 -14.82 4.64 20.93
N ASN A 146 -15.42 4.50 19.72
CA ASN A 146 -16.59 3.65 19.47
C ASN A 146 -16.24 2.31 18.81
N CYS A 147 -14.96 2.02 18.57
CA CYS A 147 -14.51 0.74 18.02
C CYS A 147 -14.29 -0.32 19.10
N ASP A 148 -14.53 -1.58 18.74
CA ASP A 148 -14.31 -2.73 19.62
C ASP A 148 -12.84 -3.14 19.70
N GLY A 149 -12.01 -2.68 18.75
CA GLY A 149 -10.59 -2.99 18.70
C GLY A 149 -9.82 -2.08 17.75
N VAL A 150 -8.50 -2.09 17.94
CA VAL A 150 -7.54 -1.33 17.13
C VAL A 150 -6.44 -2.27 16.65
N ILE A 151 -5.97 -2.06 15.40
CA ILE A 151 -4.81 -2.76 14.83
C ILE A 151 -3.84 -1.73 14.21
N PHE A 152 -2.53 -1.89 14.48
CA PHE A 152 -1.47 -1.01 13.96
C PHE A 152 -0.14 -1.76 13.83
#